data_6a242bbf33ecc071ce4484b89ab806c6
#
_entry.id   6a242bbf33ecc071ce4484b89ab806c6
#
_cell.length_a   1.000
_cell.length_b   1.000
_cell.length_c   1.000
_cell.angle_alpha   90.00
_cell.angle_beta   90.00
_cell.angle_gamma   90.00
#
_symmetry.space_group_name_H-M   'P 1'
#
loop_
_entity.id
_entity.type
_entity.pdbx_description
1 polymer ?
#
loop_
_entity_poly.entity_id
_entity_poly.type
_entity_poly.pdbx_seq_one_letter_code
_entity_poly.pdbx_strand_id
1 'polypeptide(L)'
;NGEVIAFGGRIIKDGKLAKYINSPETEFYKKGRTIFNLDKVKSFRSETDEIIIVEGYMDVISLYIAGIKNVVSNSGIALTENQIDLIWKFFSKPIVCLDGDESGQRAAIRIAERLIPLINENNKIYFSILPSGNDPDDIIKSGGKEKFLNLLDTKKIIQSYIWGVYSNEMEKEDPFAISKFEKRLKNLCSTIQDSTLRKYILEDFLKRIDVLTPIQNRK
;
A
#
# COMPACT_ATOMS: atom_id res chain seq x y z
N ASN A 1 -3.89 -1.09 26.83
CA ASN A 1 -4.45 -0.72 28.16
C ASN A 1 -5.81 0.00 28.03
N GLY A 2 -6.25 0.45 26.85
CA GLY A 2 -7.53 1.14 26.65
C GLY A 2 -7.51 2.64 27.01
N GLU A 3 -6.36 3.20 27.34
CA GLU A 3 -6.21 4.63 27.59
C GLU A 3 -6.21 5.42 26.29
N VAL A 4 -6.92 6.56 26.27
CA VAL A 4 -6.94 7.47 25.12
C VAL A 4 -5.64 8.27 25.09
N ILE A 5 -4.88 8.14 23.98
CA ILE A 5 -3.59 8.83 23.82
C ILE A 5 -3.62 9.96 22.80
N ALA A 6 -4.66 10.02 21.95
CA ALA A 6 -4.83 11.05 20.92
C ALA A 6 -6.26 11.10 20.40
N PHE A 7 -6.61 12.20 19.73
CA PHE A 7 -7.87 12.40 19.04
C PHE A 7 -7.64 12.69 17.56
N GLY A 8 -8.52 12.19 16.71
CA GLY A 8 -8.68 12.61 15.32
C GLY A 8 -10.01 13.37 15.17
N GLY A 9 -9.99 14.49 14.46
CA GLY A 9 -11.16 15.30 14.18
C GLY A 9 -11.34 15.51 12.68
N ARG A 10 -12.61 15.52 12.22
CA ARG A 10 -12.97 15.91 10.85
C ARG A 10 -13.90 17.13 10.93
N ILE A 11 -13.63 18.12 10.09
CA ILE A 11 -14.52 19.28 9.96
C ILE A 11 -15.84 18.84 9.30
N ILE A 12 -16.95 19.29 9.88
CA ILE A 12 -18.30 18.91 9.38
C ILE A 12 -18.79 19.91 8.31
N LYS A 13 -18.30 21.17 8.36
CA LYS A 13 -18.68 22.21 7.40
C LYS A 13 -17.49 22.55 6.51
N ASP A 14 -17.73 22.73 5.23
CA ASP A 14 -16.69 23.22 4.31
C ASP A 14 -16.20 24.60 4.76
N GLY A 15 -14.87 24.74 4.85
CA GLY A 15 -14.21 25.94 5.34
C GLY A 15 -12.73 26.00 4.93
N LYS A 16 -12.04 27.08 5.33
CA LYS A 16 -10.61 27.29 5.04
C LYS A 16 -9.66 26.41 5.89
N LEU A 17 -10.19 25.61 6.80
CA LEU A 17 -9.40 24.76 7.69
C LEU A 17 -9.13 23.39 7.04
N ALA A 18 -8.08 22.71 7.50
CA ALA A 18 -7.77 21.36 7.07
C ALA A 18 -8.94 20.41 7.36
N LYS A 19 -9.34 19.60 6.37
CA LYS A 19 -10.47 18.66 6.45
C LYS A 19 -10.32 17.68 7.64
N TYR A 20 -9.09 17.31 7.99
CA TYR A 20 -8.75 16.42 9.10
C TYR A 20 -7.69 17.07 9.98
N ILE A 21 -7.85 16.91 11.29
CA ILE A 21 -6.92 17.38 12.32
C ILE A 21 -6.68 16.22 13.27
N ASN A 22 -5.41 15.92 13.53
CA ASN A 22 -5.01 14.95 14.55
C ASN A 22 -4.35 15.70 15.71
N SER A 23 -4.41 15.14 16.91
CA SER A 23 -3.64 15.62 18.05
C SER A 23 -2.18 15.84 17.68
N PRO A 24 -1.48 16.82 18.29
CA PRO A 24 -0.04 16.96 18.17
C PRO A 24 0.64 15.70 18.72
N GLU A 25 1.89 15.47 18.30
CA GLU A 25 2.68 14.36 18.85
C GLU A 25 3.00 14.60 20.33
N THR A 26 2.98 13.52 21.10
CA THR A 26 3.31 13.50 22.52
C THR A 26 4.33 12.39 22.79
N GLU A 27 4.73 12.20 24.03
CA GLU A 27 5.56 11.06 24.44
C GLU A 27 4.87 9.72 24.10
N PHE A 28 3.56 9.64 24.30
CA PHE A 28 2.75 8.41 24.08
C PHE A 28 2.17 8.29 22.66
N TYR A 29 2.01 9.39 21.94
CA TYR A 29 1.43 9.42 20.61
C TYR A 29 2.44 9.91 19.57
N LYS A 30 2.92 9.00 18.74
CA LYS A 30 3.79 9.26 17.57
C LYS A 30 3.07 8.80 16.32
N LYS A 31 2.69 9.73 15.45
CA LYS A 31 1.93 9.43 14.22
C LYS A 31 2.60 8.34 13.37
N GLY A 32 3.91 8.44 13.18
CA GLY A 32 4.68 7.48 12.40
C GLY A 32 4.89 6.10 13.05
N ARG A 33 4.36 5.87 14.27
CA ARG A 33 4.44 4.59 15.00
C ARG A 33 3.09 4.09 15.47
N THR A 34 2.04 4.86 15.25
CA THR A 34 0.67 4.52 15.69
C THR A 34 -0.16 4.12 14.48
N ILE A 35 -0.96 3.08 14.63
CA ILE A 35 -1.92 2.60 13.65
C ILE A 35 -3.31 2.64 14.29
N PHE A 36 -4.23 3.37 13.67
CA PHE A 36 -5.62 3.45 14.13
C PHE A 36 -6.32 2.09 13.97
N ASN A 37 -7.07 1.67 14.97
CA ASN A 37 -7.84 0.42 15.04
C ASN A 37 -7.00 -0.88 15.18
N LEU A 38 -5.67 -0.82 15.24
CA LEU A 38 -4.85 -2.03 15.33
C LEU A 38 -5.11 -2.83 16.63
N ASP A 39 -5.43 -2.14 17.72
CA ASP A 39 -5.76 -2.77 19.02
C ASP A 39 -6.94 -3.74 18.91
N LYS A 40 -7.97 -3.40 18.14
CA LYS A 40 -9.15 -4.23 17.91
C LYS A 40 -8.88 -5.34 16.87
N VAL A 41 -8.15 -5.00 15.83
CA VAL A 41 -7.91 -5.92 14.70
C VAL A 41 -6.99 -7.07 15.07
N LYS A 42 -6.12 -6.93 16.07
CA LYS A 42 -5.24 -8.01 16.56
C LYS A 42 -5.96 -9.31 16.92
N SER A 43 -7.22 -9.26 17.32
CA SER A 43 -8.02 -10.44 17.63
C SER A 43 -8.31 -11.32 16.39
N PHE A 44 -8.28 -10.74 15.19
CA PHE A 44 -8.54 -11.46 13.93
C PHE A 44 -7.32 -12.18 13.34
N ARG A 45 -6.15 -12.07 13.95
CA ARG A 45 -4.90 -12.71 13.47
C ARG A 45 -4.98 -14.23 13.34
N SER A 46 -5.88 -14.90 14.07
CA SER A 46 -6.13 -16.34 13.97
C SER A 46 -7.05 -16.72 12.80
N GLU A 47 -7.73 -15.75 12.22
CA GLU A 47 -8.70 -15.96 11.14
C GLU A 47 -8.11 -15.62 9.77
N THR A 48 -7.15 -14.69 9.72
CA THR A 48 -6.53 -14.23 8.47
C THR A 48 -5.12 -13.69 8.68
N ASP A 49 -4.27 -13.88 7.69
CA ASP A 49 -2.95 -13.23 7.56
C ASP A 49 -3.03 -11.84 6.93
N GLU A 50 -4.19 -11.46 6.39
CA GLU A 50 -4.39 -10.21 5.66
C GLU A 50 -4.95 -9.12 6.57
N ILE A 51 -4.47 -7.90 6.39
CA ILE A 51 -4.96 -6.67 6.99
C ILE A 51 -5.03 -5.57 5.93
N ILE A 52 -6.11 -4.81 5.93
CA ILE A 52 -6.32 -3.73 4.96
C ILE A 52 -5.87 -2.42 5.63
N ILE A 53 -5.00 -1.69 4.95
CA ILE A 53 -4.50 -0.38 5.38
C ILE A 53 -5.12 0.66 4.46
N VAL A 54 -5.94 1.55 4.99
CA VAL A 54 -6.56 2.67 4.29
C VAL A 54 -6.01 4.01 4.78
N GLU A 55 -6.26 5.11 4.05
CA GLU A 55 -5.68 6.41 4.37
C GLU A 55 -6.30 7.04 5.62
N GLY A 56 -7.62 7.04 5.71
CA GLY A 56 -8.39 7.74 6.73
C GLY A 56 -9.05 6.85 7.78
N TYR A 57 -9.22 7.38 8.98
CA TYR A 57 -9.98 6.68 10.02
C TYR A 57 -11.49 6.62 9.72
N MET A 58 -12.01 7.52 8.87
CA MET A 58 -13.41 7.44 8.41
C MET A 58 -13.62 6.24 7.50
N ASP A 59 -12.64 5.93 6.65
CA ASP A 59 -12.68 4.74 5.78
C ASP A 59 -12.67 3.46 6.62
N VAL A 60 -11.86 3.43 7.69
CA VAL A 60 -11.87 2.31 8.66
C VAL A 60 -13.25 2.14 9.26
N ILE A 61 -13.90 3.23 9.69
CA ILE A 61 -15.23 3.17 10.31
C ILE A 61 -16.27 2.67 9.31
N SER A 62 -16.26 3.19 8.08
CA SER A 62 -17.17 2.79 7.01
C SER A 62 -17.04 1.30 6.68
N LEU A 63 -15.81 0.84 6.45
CA LEU A 63 -15.52 -0.56 6.17
C LEU A 63 -15.90 -1.47 7.36
N TYR A 64 -15.61 -1.03 8.58
CA TYR A 64 -15.94 -1.78 9.79
C TYR A 64 -17.46 -1.95 9.97
N ILE A 65 -18.25 -0.90 9.72
CA ILE A 65 -19.73 -0.95 9.73
C ILE A 65 -20.26 -1.89 8.65
N ALA A 66 -19.63 -1.90 7.46
CA ALA A 66 -19.97 -2.81 6.38
C ALA A 66 -19.58 -4.29 6.65
N GLY A 67 -18.97 -4.57 7.82
CA GLY A 67 -18.60 -5.93 8.22
C GLY A 67 -17.22 -6.38 7.74
N ILE A 68 -16.35 -5.44 7.33
CA ILE A 68 -14.93 -5.68 7.03
C ILE A 68 -14.13 -5.28 8.27
N LYS A 69 -13.73 -6.26 9.07
CA LYS A 69 -13.20 -6.03 10.43
C LYS A 69 -11.68 -5.89 10.48
N ASN A 70 -10.95 -6.52 9.55
CA ASN A 70 -9.49 -6.51 9.48
C ASN A 70 -8.93 -5.27 8.76
N VAL A 71 -9.37 -4.09 9.19
CA VAL A 71 -9.03 -2.79 8.56
C VAL A 71 -8.43 -1.82 9.57
N VAL A 72 -7.37 -1.12 9.16
CA VAL A 72 -6.63 -0.13 9.94
C VAL A 72 -6.30 1.11 9.10
N SER A 73 -5.88 2.20 9.74
CA SER A 73 -5.42 3.40 9.04
C SER A 73 -4.10 3.92 9.62
N ASN A 74 -3.26 4.46 8.76
CA ASN A 74 -2.06 5.23 9.10
C ASN A 74 -2.37 6.68 9.49
N SER A 75 -3.66 7.04 9.64
CA SER A 75 -4.13 8.35 10.14
C SER A 75 -3.70 9.56 9.29
N GLY A 76 -3.73 9.41 7.96
CA GLY A 76 -3.53 10.50 6.99
C GLY A 76 -2.06 10.95 6.86
N ILE A 77 -1.11 10.11 7.22
CA ILE A 77 0.32 10.29 6.91
C ILE A 77 0.77 9.20 5.94
N ALA A 78 1.91 9.41 5.27
CA ALA A 78 2.49 8.33 4.47
C ALA A 78 2.86 7.13 5.37
N LEU A 79 2.46 5.91 4.96
CA LEU A 79 2.80 4.67 5.68
C LEU A 79 4.31 4.57 5.89
N THR A 80 4.72 4.43 7.16
CA THR A 80 6.13 4.41 7.57
C THR A 80 6.64 2.97 7.74
N GLU A 81 7.96 2.82 7.76
CA GLU A 81 8.65 1.56 8.06
C GLU A 81 8.27 1.03 9.46
N ASN A 82 8.25 1.92 10.47
CA ASN A 82 7.85 1.53 11.83
C ASN A 82 6.40 1.03 11.90
N GLN A 83 5.51 1.59 11.09
CA GLN A 83 4.11 1.17 11.03
C GLN A 83 3.98 -0.19 10.36
N ILE A 84 4.69 -0.45 9.26
CA ILE A 84 4.64 -1.75 8.60
C ILE A 84 5.29 -2.84 9.46
N ASP A 85 6.39 -2.56 10.13
CA ASP A 85 7.03 -3.48 11.08
C ASP A 85 6.10 -3.84 12.25
N LEU A 86 5.32 -2.84 12.72
CA LEU A 86 4.32 -3.08 13.75
C LEU A 86 3.18 -4.00 13.25
N ILE A 87 2.74 -3.81 12.02
CA ILE A 87 1.68 -4.63 11.38
C ILE A 87 2.18 -6.07 11.19
N TRP A 88 3.39 -6.28 10.69
CA TRP A 88 3.96 -7.61 10.45
C TRP A 88 4.13 -8.46 11.71
N LYS A 89 4.11 -7.86 12.90
CA LYS A 89 4.06 -8.63 14.15
C LYS A 89 2.77 -9.44 14.31
N PHE A 90 1.73 -9.12 13.55
CA PHE A 90 0.40 -9.74 13.66
C PHE A 90 -0.13 -10.29 12.34
N PHE A 91 0.21 -9.66 11.21
CA PHE A 91 -0.32 -9.96 9.88
C PHE A 91 0.80 -9.96 8.85
N SER A 92 1.04 -11.09 8.19
CA SER A 92 2.14 -11.24 7.23
C SER A 92 1.82 -10.68 5.83
N LYS A 93 0.54 -10.36 5.55
CA LYS A 93 0.04 -9.95 4.23
C LYS A 93 -0.77 -8.64 4.29
N PRO A 94 -0.17 -7.50 4.66
CA PRO A 94 -0.85 -6.21 4.59
C PRO A 94 -1.18 -5.83 3.14
N ILE A 95 -2.39 -5.27 2.96
CA ILE A 95 -2.91 -4.74 1.70
C ILE A 95 -3.03 -3.23 1.86
N VAL A 96 -2.20 -2.48 1.16
CA VAL A 96 -2.26 -1.02 1.10
C VAL A 96 -3.33 -0.65 0.08
N CYS A 97 -4.47 -0.18 0.56
CA CYS A 97 -5.63 0.23 -0.24
C CYS A 97 -5.69 1.76 -0.26
N LEU A 98 -5.51 2.35 -1.42
CA LEU A 98 -5.43 3.79 -1.61
C LEU A 98 -6.51 4.28 -2.59
N ASP A 99 -6.83 5.56 -2.45
CA ASP A 99 -7.82 6.23 -3.28
C ASP A 99 -7.42 6.20 -4.76
N GLY A 100 -8.42 6.16 -5.65
CA GLY A 100 -8.22 6.03 -7.08
C GLY A 100 -7.78 7.31 -7.80
N ASP A 101 -7.53 8.40 -7.08
CA ASP A 101 -7.08 9.66 -7.66
C ASP A 101 -5.57 9.68 -7.95
N GLU A 102 -5.11 10.73 -8.65
CA GLU A 102 -3.67 10.88 -8.94
C GLU A 102 -2.81 11.03 -7.67
N SER A 103 -3.36 11.58 -6.59
CA SER A 103 -2.65 11.73 -5.31
C SER A 103 -2.40 10.38 -4.68
N GLY A 104 -3.44 9.53 -4.62
CA GLY A 104 -3.35 8.16 -4.13
C GLY A 104 -2.40 7.30 -4.95
N GLN A 105 -2.42 7.41 -6.29
CA GLN A 105 -1.46 6.69 -7.15
C GLN A 105 -0.01 7.13 -6.90
N ARG A 106 0.25 8.44 -6.77
CA ARG A 106 1.58 8.96 -6.42
C ARG A 106 2.00 8.57 -5.00
N ALA A 107 1.06 8.50 -4.07
CA ALA A 107 1.34 8.02 -2.71
C ALA A 107 1.69 6.53 -2.73
N ALA A 108 0.95 5.71 -3.48
CA ALA A 108 1.16 4.28 -3.59
C ALA A 108 2.56 3.92 -4.08
N ILE A 109 3.03 4.54 -5.16
CA ILE A 109 4.37 4.24 -5.68
C ILE A 109 5.47 4.67 -4.70
N ARG A 110 5.34 5.83 -4.04
CA ARG A 110 6.30 6.26 -3.00
C ARG A 110 6.32 5.32 -1.80
N ILE A 111 5.16 4.81 -1.39
CA ILE A 111 5.06 3.82 -0.31
C ILE A 111 5.72 2.51 -0.76
N ALA A 112 5.45 2.06 -1.98
CA ALA A 112 6.05 0.84 -2.52
C ALA A 112 7.59 0.93 -2.60
N GLU A 113 8.14 2.03 -3.13
CA GLU A 113 9.58 2.28 -3.21
C GLU A 113 10.24 2.33 -1.81
N ARG A 114 9.54 2.88 -0.80
CA ARG A 114 10.02 2.94 0.58
C ARG A 114 10.02 1.58 1.26
N LEU A 115 8.99 0.76 1.03
CA LEU A 115 8.78 -0.47 1.78
C LEU A 115 9.37 -1.72 1.11
N ILE A 116 9.67 -1.68 -0.20
CA ILE A 116 10.27 -2.84 -0.89
C ILE A 116 11.61 -3.29 -0.29
N PRO A 117 12.46 -2.42 0.30
CA PRO A 117 13.67 -2.87 0.98
C PRO A 117 13.44 -3.83 2.14
N LEU A 118 12.26 -3.78 2.76
CA LEU A 118 11.93 -4.47 4.01
C LEU A 118 11.25 -5.83 3.81
N ILE A 119 10.77 -6.13 2.59
CA ILE A 119 10.10 -7.41 2.32
C ILE A 119 11.06 -8.57 2.45
N ASN A 120 10.52 -9.72 2.84
CA ASN A 120 11.26 -10.99 2.94
C ASN A 120 10.31 -12.17 2.65
N GLU A 121 10.80 -13.39 2.76
CA GLU A 121 10.04 -14.61 2.47
C GLU A 121 8.72 -14.72 3.26
N ASN A 122 8.69 -14.20 4.50
CA ASN A 122 7.54 -14.26 5.41
C ASN A 122 6.64 -13.03 5.34
N ASN A 123 7.20 -11.86 5.02
CA ASN A 123 6.54 -10.56 5.08
C ASN A 123 6.33 -10.00 3.68
N LYS A 124 5.08 -10.06 3.22
CA LYS A 124 4.65 -9.55 1.90
C LYS A 124 3.91 -8.22 2.07
N ILE A 125 3.77 -7.49 0.99
CA ILE A 125 2.93 -6.28 0.90
C ILE A 125 2.17 -6.33 -0.41
N TYR A 126 0.88 -6.02 -0.37
CA TYR A 126 0.02 -5.92 -1.54
C TYR A 126 -0.50 -4.50 -1.69
N PHE A 127 -0.81 -4.13 -2.91
CA PHE A 127 -1.40 -2.84 -3.27
C PHE A 127 -2.72 -3.07 -4.01
N SER A 128 -3.75 -2.33 -3.59
CA SER A 128 -5.03 -2.21 -4.26
C SER A 128 -5.32 -0.73 -4.46
N ILE A 129 -5.44 -0.29 -5.70
CA ILE A 129 -5.81 1.10 -6.03
C ILE A 129 -7.27 1.08 -6.45
N LEU A 130 -8.08 1.88 -5.79
CA LEU A 130 -9.49 1.97 -6.08
C LEU A 130 -9.76 2.61 -7.45
N PRO A 131 -10.94 2.44 -8.04
CA PRO A 131 -11.32 3.13 -9.26
C PRO A 131 -11.23 4.65 -9.11
N SER A 132 -10.88 5.35 -10.21
CA SER A 132 -10.68 6.81 -10.21
C SER A 132 -11.84 7.57 -9.55
N GLY A 133 -11.49 8.48 -8.65
CA GLY A 133 -12.43 9.35 -7.95
C GLY A 133 -13.21 8.69 -6.81
N ASN A 134 -12.85 7.47 -6.41
CA ASN A 134 -13.51 6.78 -5.30
C ASN A 134 -12.56 6.57 -4.13
N ASP A 135 -13.10 6.75 -2.92
CA ASP A 135 -12.53 6.28 -1.68
C ASP A 135 -13.24 5.00 -1.17
N PRO A 136 -12.77 4.33 -0.11
CA PRO A 136 -13.42 3.14 0.42
C PRO A 136 -14.88 3.34 0.82
N ASP A 137 -15.22 4.52 1.38
CA ASP A 137 -16.59 4.87 1.78
C ASP A 137 -17.53 4.97 0.57
N ASP A 138 -17.05 5.56 -0.54
CA ASP A 138 -17.80 5.64 -1.81
C ASP A 138 -18.10 4.26 -2.41
N ILE A 139 -17.11 3.36 -2.37
CA ILE A 139 -17.28 1.97 -2.84
C ILE A 139 -18.34 1.25 -2.01
N ILE A 140 -18.28 1.38 -0.67
CA ILE A 140 -19.28 0.76 0.22
C ILE A 140 -20.68 1.33 -0.03
N LYS A 141 -20.82 2.64 -0.18
CA LYS A 141 -22.11 3.28 -0.46
C LYS A 141 -22.71 2.86 -1.80
N SER A 142 -21.87 2.69 -2.83
CA SER A 142 -22.34 2.38 -4.20
C SER A 142 -22.56 0.90 -4.49
N GLY A 143 -21.95 -0.01 -3.73
CA GLY A 143 -22.04 -1.45 -4.05
C GLY A 143 -21.78 -2.39 -2.88
N GLY A 144 -21.65 -1.85 -1.66
CA GLY A 144 -21.55 -2.65 -0.45
C GLY A 144 -20.24 -3.40 -0.30
N LYS A 145 -20.23 -4.31 0.69
CA LYS A 145 -19.06 -5.12 1.07
C LYS A 145 -18.50 -5.96 -0.09
N GLU A 146 -19.38 -6.60 -0.85
CA GLU A 146 -18.94 -7.51 -1.93
C GLU A 146 -18.19 -6.77 -3.03
N LYS A 147 -18.66 -5.59 -3.44
CA LYS A 147 -17.96 -4.77 -4.43
C LYS A 147 -16.56 -4.40 -3.96
N PHE A 148 -16.41 -4.02 -2.69
CA PHE A 148 -15.11 -3.67 -2.13
C PHE A 148 -14.17 -4.89 -2.08
N LEU A 149 -14.64 -6.04 -1.64
CA LEU A 149 -13.84 -7.28 -1.61
C LEU A 149 -13.40 -7.72 -3.01
N ASN A 150 -14.29 -7.65 -4.00
CA ASN A 150 -13.94 -7.96 -5.40
C ASN A 150 -12.83 -7.04 -5.95
N LEU A 151 -12.81 -5.76 -5.53
CA LEU A 151 -11.70 -4.85 -5.87
C LEU A 151 -10.40 -5.25 -5.19
N LEU A 152 -10.46 -5.68 -3.92
CA LEU A 152 -9.27 -6.18 -3.22
C LEU A 152 -8.71 -7.47 -3.82
N ASP A 153 -9.53 -8.30 -4.45
CA ASP A 153 -9.05 -9.52 -5.12
C ASP A 153 -8.14 -9.22 -6.33
N THR A 154 -8.20 -8.01 -6.87
CA THR A 154 -7.28 -7.55 -7.94
C THR A 154 -5.96 -6.99 -7.41
N LYS A 155 -5.72 -7.06 -6.10
CA LYS A 155 -4.50 -6.58 -5.45
C LYS A 155 -3.24 -7.15 -6.09
N LYS A 156 -2.22 -6.33 -6.20
CA LYS A 156 -0.91 -6.71 -6.75
C LYS A 156 0.12 -6.77 -5.63
N ILE A 157 0.94 -7.81 -5.62
CA ILE A 157 2.11 -7.84 -4.74
C ILE A 157 3.09 -6.71 -5.11
N ILE A 158 3.79 -6.18 -4.15
CA ILE A 158 4.59 -4.94 -4.25
C ILE A 158 5.48 -4.87 -5.49
N GLN A 159 6.24 -5.92 -5.82
CA GLN A 159 7.11 -5.91 -7.01
C GLN A 159 6.31 -5.88 -8.31
N SER A 160 5.17 -6.56 -8.39
CA SER A 160 4.29 -6.53 -9.56
C SER A 160 3.57 -5.19 -9.70
N TYR A 161 3.26 -4.54 -8.57
CA TYR A 161 2.72 -3.19 -8.56
C TYR A 161 3.73 -2.18 -9.13
N ILE A 162 4.97 -2.19 -8.62
CA ILE A 162 6.05 -1.31 -9.09
C ILE A 162 6.34 -1.54 -10.57
N TRP A 163 6.43 -2.82 -10.98
CA TRP A 163 6.58 -3.15 -12.39
C TRP A 163 5.51 -2.49 -13.26
N GLY A 164 4.23 -2.62 -12.87
CA GLY A 164 3.11 -2.06 -13.63
C GLY A 164 3.23 -0.55 -13.79
N VAL A 165 3.54 0.17 -12.70
CA VAL A 165 3.70 1.63 -12.75
C VAL A 165 4.88 2.02 -13.65
N TYR A 166 6.05 1.45 -13.43
CA TYR A 166 7.27 1.81 -14.17
C TYR A 166 7.19 1.44 -15.64
N SER A 167 6.60 0.27 -15.99
CA SER A 167 6.48 -0.16 -17.38
C SER A 167 5.48 0.67 -18.19
N ASN A 168 4.48 1.27 -17.53
CA ASN A 168 3.55 2.17 -18.19
C ASN A 168 4.17 3.53 -18.55
N GLU A 169 5.22 3.94 -17.83
CA GLU A 169 5.97 5.17 -18.08
C GLU A 169 7.06 5.01 -19.17
N MET A 170 7.30 3.79 -19.64
CA MET A 170 8.41 3.46 -20.53
C MET A 170 7.97 3.45 -22.00
N GLU A 171 8.74 4.12 -22.88
CA GLU A 171 8.66 3.96 -24.33
C GLU A 171 9.32 2.63 -24.74
N LYS A 172 8.49 1.67 -25.18
CA LYS A 172 8.93 0.28 -25.43
C LYS A 172 9.83 0.10 -26.66
N GLU A 173 9.82 1.05 -27.58
CA GLU A 173 10.62 1.01 -28.82
C GLU A 173 11.92 1.80 -28.71
N ASP A 174 12.12 2.58 -27.64
CA ASP A 174 13.34 3.37 -27.44
C ASP A 174 14.37 2.59 -26.59
N PRO A 175 15.54 2.20 -27.15
CA PRO A 175 16.58 1.49 -26.39
C PRO A 175 17.12 2.27 -25.18
N PHE A 176 17.11 3.61 -25.24
CA PHE A 176 17.55 4.44 -24.11
C PHE A 176 16.53 4.39 -22.98
N ALA A 177 15.24 4.43 -23.29
CA ALA A 177 14.16 4.29 -22.31
C ALA A 177 14.19 2.90 -21.64
N ILE A 178 14.37 1.84 -22.44
CA ILE A 178 14.51 0.46 -21.92
C ILE A 178 15.71 0.34 -21.00
N SER A 179 16.87 0.84 -21.39
CA SER A 179 18.10 0.80 -20.60
C SER A 179 17.93 1.55 -19.27
N LYS A 180 17.29 2.73 -19.30
CA LYS A 180 16.97 3.52 -18.09
C LYS A 180 16.00 2.79 -17.17
N PHE A 181 14.98 2.17 -17.73
CA PHE A 181 13.99 1.37 -17.00
C PHE A 181 14.64 0.17 -16.31
N GLU A 182 15.44 -0.61 -17.02
CA GLU A 182 16.17 -1.74 -16.46
C GLU A 182 17.11 -1.31 -15.33
N LYS A 183 17.85 -0.21 -15.53
CA LYS A 183 18.72 0.36 -14.50
C LYS A 183 17.93 0.78 -13.25
N ARG A 184 16.76 1.40 -13.43
CA ARG A 184 15.87 1.78 -12.31
C ARG A 184 15.43 0.56 -11.50
N LEU A 185 15.02 -0.54 -12.17
CA LEU A 185 14.64 -1.78 -11.51
C LEU A 185 15.81 -2.46 -10.78
N LYS A 186 17.00 -2.51 -11.40
CA LYS A 186 18.21 -3.05 -10.76
C LYS A 186 18.58 -2.26 -9.51
N ASN A 187 18.53 -0.93 -9.57
CA ASN A 187 18.79 -0.07 -8.42
C ASN A 187 17.75 -0.31 -7.30
N LEU A 188 16.48 -0.43 -7.66
CA LEU A 188 15.43 -0.75 -6.70
C LEU A 188 15.67 -2.10 -6.03
N CYS A 189 15.94 -3.15 -6.82
CA CYS A 189 16.25 -4.47 -6.29
C CYS A 189 17.46 -4.46 -5.35
N SER A 190 18.48 -3.64 -5.63
CA SER A 190 19.67 -3.55 -4.78
C SER A 190 19.37 -3.09 -3.35
N THR A 191 18.25 -2.42 -3.11
CA THR A 191 17.81 -1.96 -1.78
C THR A 191 17.17 -3.07 -0.95
N ILE A 192 16.69 -4.16 -1.55
CA ILE A 192 16.03 -5.27 -0.84
C ILE A 192 17.04 -5.95 0.09
N GLN A 193 16.72 -5.99 1.39
CA GLN A 193 17.64 -6.50 2.42
C GLN A 193 17.79 -8.02 2.33
N ASP A 194 16.72 -8.76 2.07
CA ASP A 194 16.75 -10.21 1.84
C ASP A 194 17.46 -10.52 0.52
N SER A 195 18.68 -11.05 0.59
CA SER A 195 19.52 -11.32 -0.57
C SER A 195 18.96 -12.39 -1.49
N THR A 196 18.27 -13.38 -0.94
CA THR A 196 17.68 -14.48 -1.70
C THR A 196 16.44 -13.99 -2.46
N LEU A 197 15.55 -13.28 -1.77
CA LEU A 197 14.36 -12.69 -2.39
C LEU A 197 14.76 -11.65 -3.45
N ARG A 198 15.76 -10.80 -3.15
CA ARG A 198 16.31 -9.83 -4.10
C ARG A 198 16.74 -10.49 -5.42
N LYS A 199 17.45 -11.62 -5.35
CA LYS A 199 17.87 -12.37 -6.55
C LYS A 199 16.67 -12.76 -7.39
N TYR A 200 15.66 -13.40 -6.79
CA TYR A 200 14.49 -13.90 -7.54
C TYR A 200 13.59 -12.78 -8.08
N ILE A 201 13.45 -11.66 -7.36
CA ILE A 201 12.72 -10.50 -7.87
C ILE A 201 13.45 -9.88 -9.07
N LEU A 202 14.78 -9.76 -9.00
CA LEU A 202 15.56 -9.26 -10.13
C LEU A 202 15.44 -10.17 -11.34
N GLU A 203 15.54 -11.48 -11.17
CA GLU A 203 15.37 -12.46 -12.25
C GLU A 203 13.98 -12.38 -12.89
N ASP A 204 12.92 -12.19 -12.07
CA ASP A 204 11.55 -12.00 -12.58
C ASP A 204 11.45 -10.72 -13.42
N PHE A 205 12.01 -9.61 -12.94
CA PHE A 205 12.02 -8.36 -13.71
C PHE A 205 12.79 -8.49 -15.05
N LEU A 206 13.94 -9.12 -15.06
CA LEU A 206 14.72 -9.32 -16.29
C LEU A 206 13.95 -10.19 -17.30
N LYS A 207 13.33 -11.28 -16.86
CA LYS A 207 12.47 -12.11 -17.72
C LYS A 207 11.31 -11.33 -18.33
N ARG A 208 10.69 -10.43 -17.55
CA ARG A 208 9.61 -9.57 -18.07
C ARG A 208 10.13 -8.54 -19.08
N ILE A 209 11.34 -8.01 -18.91
CA ILE A 209 11.99 -7.12 -19.88
C ILE A 209 12.24 -7.89 -21.20
N ASP A 210 12.76 -9.12 -21.14
CA ASP A 210 13.00 -9.93 -22.32
C ASP A 210 11.71 -10.19 -23.14
N VAL A 211 10.56 -10.34 -22.45
CA VAL A 211 9.25 -10.46 -23.10
C VAL A 211 8.80 -9.16 -23.76
N LEU A 212 9.07 -8.00 -23.13
CA LEU A 212 8.71 -6.70 -23.70
C LEU A 212 9.60 -6.31 -24.89
N THR A 213 10.84 -6.80 -24.91
CA THR A 213 11.86 -6.49 -25.89
C THR A 213 12.43 -7.77 -26.50
N PRO A 214 11.62 -8.59 -27.22
CA PRO A 214 12.09 -9.86 -27.74
C PRO A 214 13.30 -9.62 -28.65
N ILE A 215 14.42 -10.27 -28.33
CA ILE A 215 15.58 -10.30 -29.20
C ILE A 215 15.11 -10.98 -30.48
N GLN A 216 15.00 -10.23 -31.55
CA GLN A 216 14.82 -10.85 -32.85
C GLN A 216 16.01 -11.76 -33.09
N ASN A 217 15.78 -13.07 -33.20
CA ASN A 217 16.83 -14.04 -33.52
C ASN A 217 17.60 -13.53 -34.73
N ARG A 218 18.80 -13.00 -34.49
CA ARG A 218 19.77 -12.76 -35.58
C ARG A 218 20.11 -14.13 -36.12
N LYS A 219 19.50 -14.44 -37.27
CA LYS A 219 19.96 -15.56 -38.12
C LYS A 219 21.37 -15.28 -38.61
#